data_eaf9e8f2b4a83d9f0e2668c270ffb566
#
_entry.id   eaf9e8f2b4a83d9f0e2668c270ffb566
#
_cell.length_a   1.000
_cell.length_b   1.000
_cell.length_c   1.000
_cell.angle_alpha   90.00
_cell.angle_beta   90.00
_cell.angle_gamma   90.00
#
_symmetry.space_group_name_H-M   'P 1'
#
loop_
_entity.id
_entity.type
_entity.pdbx_description
1 polymer ?
#
loop_
_entity_poly.entity_id
_entity_poly.type
_entity_poly.pdbx_seq_one_letter_code
_entity_poly.pdbx_strand_id
1 'polypeptide(L)'
;LNIGTNDATFVMLSEEPEKTEQLFEEKYRNFLKLLRQLNGSETKIVCALGSIDYYLYDRICSAVEKYRKETQDLKVYTMKYTKMLSMGLDVGSCFHPSKSRQEKMAEELVKFLKKQVIE
;
A
#
# COMPACT_ATOMS: atom_id res chain seq x y z
N LEU A 1 0.94 -6.47 -0.26
CA LEU A 1 1.33 -5.52 -1.29
C LEU A 1 1.65 -4.18 -0.65
N ASN A 2 2.90 -3.76 -0.67
CA ASN A 2 3.36 -2.45 -0.17
C ASN A 2 4.13 -1.75 -1.30
N ILE A 3 3.42 -1.05 -2.16
CA ILE A 3 3.94 -0.29 -3.30
C ILE A 3 3.28 1.09 -3.36
N GLY A 4 3.97 2.06 -3.94
CA GLY A 4 3.49 3.44 -4.10
C GLY A 4 4.47 4.51 -3.63
N THR A 5 5.45 4.17 -2.78
CA THR A 5 6.44 5.14 -2.27
C THR A 5 7.30 5.71 -3.41
N ASN A 6 7.82 4.87 -4.28
CA ASN A 6 8.60 5.34 -5.44
C ASN A 6 7.73 6.02 -6.49
N ASP A 7 6.50 5.53 -6.68
CA ASP A 7 5.51 6.15 -7.57
C ASP A 7 5.15 7.57 -7.11
N ALA A 8 5.10 7.83 -5.80
CA ALA A 8 4.83 9.16 -5.24
C ALA A 8 5.84 10.20 -5.74
N THR A 9 7.12 9.85 -5.78
CA THR A 9 8.17 10.74 -6.31
C THR A 9 7.93 11.05 -7.79
N PHE A 10 7.60 10.03 -8.58
CA PHE A 10 7.28 10.21 -10.00
C PHE A 10 6.06 11.12 -10.20
N VAL A 11 5.01 10.93 -9.43
CA VAL A 11 3.80 11.74 -9.49
C VAL A 11 4.09 13.19 -9.13
N MET A 12 4.80 13.43 -8.02
CA MET A 12 5.13 14.79 -7.56
C MET A 12 6.00 15.58 -8.54
N LEU A 13 6.84 14.89 -9.33
CA LEU A 13 7.71 15.50 -10.34
C LEU A 13 7.05 15.61 -11.72
N SER A 14 5.85 15.12 -11.90
CA SER A 14 5.14 15.17 -13.18
C SER A 14 4.63 16.59 -13.48
N GLU A 15 4.48 16.91 -14.75
CA GLU A 15 3.88 18.17 -15.20
C GLU A 15 2.37 18.26 -14.89
N GLU A 16 1.71 17.12 -14.79
CA GLU A 16 0.27 16.97 -14.49
C GLU A 16 0.05 16.01 -13.30
N PRO A 17 0.36 16.42 -12.04
CA PRO A 17 0.33 15.51 -10.90
C PRO A 17 -1.02 14.83 -10.68
N GLU A 18 -2.12 15.56 -10.80
CA GLU A 18 -3.47 15.01 -10.60
C GLU A 18 -3.80 13.91 -11.62
N LYS A 19 -3.47 14.14 -12.88
CA LYS A 19 -3.67 13.16 -13.96
C LYS A 19 -2.78 11.93 -13.75
N THR A 20 -1.56 12.13 -13.30
CA THR A 20 -0.62 11.04 -12.98
C THR A 20 -1.09 10.23 -11.78
N GLU A 21 -1.68 10.86 -10.76
CA GLU A 21 -2.33 10.17 -9.65
C GLU A 21 -3.52 9.31 -10.10
N GLN A 22 -4.35 9.84 -10.98
CA GLN A 22 -5.48 9.09 -11.55
C GLN A 22 -5.00 7.87 -12.34
N LEU A 23 -3.93 8.03 -13.11
CA LEU A 23 -3.29 6.93 -13.83
C LEU A 23 -2.72 5.88 -12.87
N PHE A 24 -2.05 6.30 -11.78
CA PHE A 24 -1.60 5.40 -10.73
C PHE A 24 -2.76 4.58 -10.15
N GLU A 25 -3.86 5.24 -9.79
CA GLU A 25 -5.05 4.57 -9.25
C GLU A 25 -5.61 3.52 -10.21
N GLU A 26 -5.72 3.85 -11.51
CA GLU A 26 -6.18 2.92 -12.55
C GLU A 26 -5.24 1.72 -12.69
N LYS A 27 -3.94 1.95 -12.77
CA LYS A 27 -2.92 0.90 -12.85
C LYS A 27 -2.91 0.00 -11.62
N TYR A 28 -3.05 0.59 -10.43
CA TYR A 28 -3.15 -0.14 -9.17
C TYR A 28 -4.37 -1.07 -9.16
N ARG A 29 -5.54 -0.58 -9.58
CA ARG A 29 -6.76 -1.38 -9.69
C ARG A 29 -6.61 -2.53 -10.69
N ASN A 30 -6.00 -2.27 -11.85
CA ASN A 30 -5.73 -3.32 -12.84
C ASN A 30 -4.75 -4.37 -12.30
N PHE A 31 -3.76 -3.95 -11.52
CA PHE A 31 -2.83 -4.86 -10.86
C PHE A 31 -3.54 -5.74 -9.81
N LEU A 32 -4.50 -5.21 -9.07
CA LEU A 32 -5.33 -6.02 -8.15
C LEU A 32 -6.12 -7.10 -8.90
N LYS A 33 -6.68 -6.79 -10.07
CA LYS A 33 -7.36 -7.77 -10.93
C LYS A 33 -6.42 -8.89 -11.34
N LEU A 34 -5.20 -8.54 -11.77
CA LEU A 34 -4.17 -9.51 -12.12
C LEU A 34 -3.76 -10.38 -10.93
N LEU A 35 -3.51 -9.78 -9.76
CA LEU A 35 -3.16 -10.51 -8.54
C LEU A 35 -4.27 -11.51 -8.15
N ARG A 36 -5.52 -11.12 -8.24
CA ARG A 36 -6.66 -11.98 -7.97
C ARG A 36 -6.72 -13.14 -8.94
N GLN A 37 -6.53 -12.88 -10.22
CA GLN A 37 -6.53 -13.91 -11.26
C GLN A 37 -5.41 -14.95 -11.03
N LEU A 38 -4.22 -14.49 -10.65
CA LEU A 38 -3.06 -15.35 -10.46
C LEU A 38 -3.07 -16.14 -9.15
N ASN A 39 -3.73 -15.64 -8.11
CA ASN A 39 -3.68 -16.21 -6.76
C ASN A 39 -5.00 -16.87 -6.30
N GLY A 40 -6.05 -16.81 -7.10
CA GLY A 40 -7.34 -17.41 -6.80
C GLY A 40 -8.23 -16.60 -5.85
N SER A 41 -9.50 -16.99 -5.77
CA SER A 41 -10.55 -16.24 -5.05
C SER A 41 -10.40 -16.25 -3.53
N GLU A 42 -9.69 -17.23 -2.96
CA GLU A 42 -9.56 -17.39 -1.51
C GLU A 42 -8.41 -16.58 -0.91
N THR A 43 -7.47 -16.12 -1.73
CA THR A 43 -6.32 -15.34 -1.26
C THR A 43 -6.78 -13.98 -0.71
N LYS A 44 -6.37 -13.67 0.50
CA LYS A 44 -6.58 -12.34 1.10
C LYS A 44 -5.46 -11.41 0.65
N ILE A 45 -5.81 -10.23 0.12
CA ILE A 45 -4.85 -9.24 -0.38
C ILE A 45 -4.87 -8.04 0.55
N VAL A 46 -3.74 -7.68 1.12
CA VAL A 46 -3.57 -6.46 1.92
C VAL A 46 -2.79 -5.44 1.11
N CYS A 47 -3.42 -4.33 0.80
CA CYS A 47 -2.84 -3.17 0.12
C CYS A 47 -2.34 -2.19 1.17
N ALA A 48 -1.04 -2.18 1.41
CA ALA A 48 -0.40 -1.37 2.44
C ALA A 48 0.41 -0.22 1.84
N LEU A 49 0.60 0.84 2.59
CA LEU A 49 1.58 1.89 2.29
C LEU A 49 2.26 2.38 3.57
N GLY A 50 3.51 2.75 3.44
CA GLY A 50 4.39 3.24 4.48
C GLY A 50 5.60 2.33 4.64
N SER A 51 6.54 2.70 5.42
CA SER A 51 6.57 3.67 6.53
C SER A 51 7.23 5.02 6.16
N ILE A 52 7.70 5.20 4.91
CA ILE A 52 8.43 6.40 4.47
C ILE A 52 7.46 7.57 4.22
N ASP A 53 6.46 7.37 3.38
CA ASP A 53 5.46 8.38 3.04
C ASP A 53 4.06 7.78 2.82
N TYR A 54 3.06 8.66 2.66
CA TYR A 54 1.66 8.29 2.47
C TYR A 54 0.99 9.06 1.33
N TYR A 55 1.75 9.70 0.49
CA TYR A 55 1.24 10.59 -0.55
C TYR A 55 0.16 9.94 -1.41
N LEU A 56 0.35 8.69 -1.82
CA LEU A 56 -0.60 7.95 -2.66
C LEU A 56 -1.57 7.05 -1.87
N TYR A 57 -1.59 7.12 -0.54
CA TYR A 57 -2.44 6.22 0.25
C TYR A 57 -3.93 6.37 -0.07
N ASP A 58 -4.42 7.60 -0.21
CA ASP A 58 -5.83 7.83 -0.53
C ASP A 58 -6.20 7.30 -1.93
N ARG A 59 -5.26 7.35 -2.88
CA ARG A 59 -5.43 6.74 -4.22
C ARG A 59 -5.48 5.22 -4.15
N ILE A 60 -4.67 4.60 -3.29
CA ILE A 60 -4.74 3.16 -3.02
C ILE A 60 -6.09 2.78 -2.42
N CYS A 61 -6.57 3.51 -1.43
CA CYS A 61 -7.90 3.30 -0.84
C CYS A 61 -9.02 3.43 -1.88
N SER A 62 -8.97 4.45 -2.72
CA SER A 62 -9.92 4.65 -3.83
C SER A 62 -9.87 3.51 -4.84
N ALA A 63 -8.68 3.05 -5.22
CA ALA A 63 -8.51 1.91 -6.13
C ALA A 63 -9.13 0.63 -5.56
N VAL A 64 -8.89 0.34 -4.27
CA VAL A 64 -9.46 -0.83 -3.58
C VAL A 64 -10.99 -0.72 -3.48
N GLU A 65 -11.51 0.45 -3.15
CA GLU A 65 -12.96 0.66 -3.07
C GLU A 65 -13.65 0.45 -4.42
N LYS A 66 -13.10 1.04 -5.49
CA LYS A 66 -13.61 0.84 -6.86
C LYS A 66 -13.51 -0.62 -7.29
N TYR A 67 -12.37 -1.28 -6.99
CA TYR A 67 -12.19 -2.70 -7.27
C TYR A 67 -13.27 -3.55 -6.57
N ARG A 68 -13.50 -3.32 -5.27
CA ARG A 68 -14.53 -4.03 -4.48
C ARG A 68 -15.94 -3.81 -5.05
N LYS A 69 -16.27 -2.58 -5.45
CA LYS A 69 -17.57 -2.25 -6.07
C LYS A 69 -17.78 -2.98 -7.41
N GLU A 70 -16.73 -3.06 -8.22
CA GLU A 70 -16.77 -3.73 -9.52
C GLU A 70 -16.86 -5.25 -9.43
N THR A 71 -16.14 -5.85 -8.47
CA THR A 71 -15.92 -7.30 -8.42
C THR A 71 -16.70 -8.01 -7.31
N GLN A 72 -17.23 -7.26 -6.35
CA GLN A 72 -17.81 -7.78 -5.09
C GLN A 72 -16.82 -8.61 -4.25
N ASP A 73 -15.51 -8.47 -4.51
CA ASP A 73 -14.45 -9.14 -3.77
C ASP A 73 -14.10 -8.37 -2.49
N LEU A 74 -14.55 -8.86 -1.35
CA LEU A 74 -14.31 -8.26 -0.04
C LEU A 74 -13.01 -8.75 0.63
N LYS A 75 -12.25 -9.65 -0.01
CA LYS A 75 -10.99 -10.19 0.53
C LYS A 75 -9.77 -9.33 0.15
N VAL A 76 -9.98 -8.06 -0.15
CA VAL A 76 -8.95 -7.04 -0.38
C VAL A 76 -9.05 -5.98 0.71
N TYR A 77 -7.98 -5.70 1.40
CA TYR A 77 -7.92 -4.81 2.57
C TYR A 77 -6.94 -3.68 2.34
N THR A 78 -7.13 -2.55 3.02
CA THR A 78 -6.16 -1.44 3.03
C THR A 78 -5.52 -1.32 4.41
N MET A 79 -4.23 -1.02 4.45
CA MET A 79 -3.46 -0.83 5.68
C MET A 79 -2.47 0.32 5.52
N LYS A 80 -2.32 1.10 6.57
CA LYS A 80 -1.34 2.19 6.65
C LYS A 80 -0.37 1.90 7.79
N TYR A 81 0.92 1.75 7.48
CA TYR A 81 1.94 1.62 8.51
C TYR A 81 2.15 2.94 9.26
N THR A 82 2.60 2.87 10.50
CA THR A 82 3.04 4.05 11.24
C THR A 82 4.24 4.69 10.56
N LYS A 83 4.23 6.02 10.42
CA LYS A 83 5.32 6.76 9.80
C LYS A 83 6.61 6.60 10.60
N MET A 84 7.68 6.26 9.90
CA MET A 84 9.01 6.24 10.49
C MET A 84 9.53 7.67 10.75
N LEU A 85 10.37 7.81 11.75
CA LEU A 85 11.11 9.05 11.95
C LEU A 85 12.16 9.22 10.85
N SER A 86 12.42 10.46 10.45
CA SER A 86 13.38 10.79 9.39
C SER A 86 14.85 10.69 9.82
N MET A 87 15.10 10.41 11.09
CA MET A 87 16.42 10.25 11.68
C MET A 87 16.38 9.31 12.88
N GLY A 88 17.55 8.94 13.40
CA GLY A 88 17.68 8.08 14.56
C GLY A 88 17.51 6.60 14.22
N LEU A 89 16.95 5.82 15.16
CA LEU A 89 16.88 4.36 15.08
C LEU A 89 15.97 3.82 13.97
N ASP A 90 15.08 4.63 13.43
CA ASP A 90 14.15 4.22 12.37
C ASP A 90 14.81 4.20 10.97
N VAL A 91 15.93 4.92 10.79
CA VAL A 91 16.57 5.12 9.49
C VAL A 91 17.75 4.17 9.31
N GLY A 92 17.71 3.42 8.22
CA GLY A 92 18.81 2.58 7.75
C GLY A 92 19.55 3.20 6.55
N SER A 93 20.12 2.36 5.72
CA SER A 93 20.86 2.78 4.53
C SER A 93 19.95 3.53 3.54
N CYS A 94 20.46 4.61 2.95
CA CYS A 94 19.76 5.40 1.93
C CYS A 94 18.37 5.86 2.37
N PHE A 95 18.18 6.22 3.63
CA PHE A 95 16.92 6.65 4.22
C PHE A 95 15.78 5.60 4.17
N HIS A 96 16.10 4.36 3.90
CA HIS A 96 15.16 3.24 4.02
C HIS A 96 14.92 2.87 5.49
N PRO A 97 13.82 2.17 5.81
CA PRO A 97 13.56 1.69 7.15
C PRO A 97 14.73 0.83 7.67
N SER A 98 15.20 1.11 8.90
CA SER A 98 16.19 0.30 9.58
C SER A 98 15.64 -1.10 9.88
N LYS A 99 16.51 -2.03 10.29
CA LYS A 99 16.07 -3.35 10.78
C LYS A 99 15.04 -3.23 11.90
N SER A 100 15.31 -2.38 12.90
CA SER A 100 14.38 -2.12 14.00
C SER A 100 13.02 -1.59 13.52
N ARG A 101 13.02 -0.70 12.52
CA ARG A 101 11.76 -0.19 11.94
C ARG A 101 11.02 -1.27 11.17
N GLN A 102 11.72 -2.11 10.43
CA GLN A 102 11.11 -3.24 9.71
C GLN A 102 10.48 -4.27 10.69
N GLU A 103 11.12 -4.53 11.83
CA GLU A 103 10.56 -5.38 12.88
C GLU A 103 9.24 -4.81 13.42
N LYS A 104 9.19 -3.50 13.71
CA LYS A 104 7.93 -2.82 14.10
C LYS A 104 6.86 -2.89 13.00
N MET A 105 7.23 -2.73 11.74
CA MET A 105 6.29 -2.88 10.62
C MET A 105 5.73 -4.30 10.55
N ALA A 106 6.55 -5.31 10.77
CA ALA A 106 6.10 -6.70 10.83
C ALA A 106 5.09 -6.93 11.97
N GLU A 107 5.34 -6.37 13.16
CA GLU A 107 4.40 -6.42 14.29
C GLU A 107 3.06 -5.71 13.96
N GLU A 108 3.12 -4.54 13.33
CA GLU A 108 1.94 -3.82 12.87
C GLU A 108 1.11 -4.66 11.89
N LEU A 109 1.77 -5.29 10.93
CA LEU A 109 1.12 -6.17 9.96
C LEU A 109 0.46 -7.38 10.65
N VAL A 110 1.17 -8.03 11.56
CA VAL A 110 0.62 -9.19 12.31
C VAL A 110 -0.61 -8.80 13.11
N LYS A 111 -0.58 -7.65 13.80
CA LYS A 111 -1.76 -7.13 14.54
C LYS A 111 -2.93 -6.85 13.60
N PHE A 112 -2.65 -6.23 12.46
CA PHE A 112 -3.69 -5.96 11.45
C PHE A 112 -4.30 -7.25 10.91
N LEU A 113 -3.48 -8.22 10.53
CA LEU A 113 -3.94 -9.52 10.03
C LEU A 113 -4.83 -10.24 11.04
N LYS A 114 -4.43 -10.31 12.30
CA LYS A 114 -5.21 -10.95 13.36
C LYS A 114 -6.55 -10.27 13.60
N LYS A 115 -6.61 -8.93 13.49
CA LYS A 115 -7.81 -8.15 13.81
C LYS A 115 -8.80 -8.04 12.65
N GLN A 116 -8.31 -7.96 11.41
CA GLN A 116 -9.12 -7.55 10.26
C GLN A 116 -9.24 -8.62 9.18
N VAL A 117 -8.36 -9.61 9.18
CA VAL A 117 -8.18 -10.50 8.02
C VAL A 117 -8.36 -11.99 8.35
N ILE A 118 -7.98 -12.43 9.56
CA ILE A 118 -7.90 -13.86 9.93
C ILE A 118 -9.02 -14.26 10.90
N GLU A 119 -10.02 -13.49 11.07
CA GLU A 119 -11.18 -13.95 11.87
C GLU A 119 -11.78 -15.26 11.37
#